data_4be846ff8b21e88e0e954271e5737b36
#
_entry.id   4be846ff8b21e88e0e954271e5737b36
#
_cell.length_a   1.000
_cell.length_b   1.000
_cell.length_c   1.000
_cell.angle_alpha   90.00
_cell.angle_beta   90.00
_cell.angle_gamma   90.00
#
_symmetry.space_group_name_H-M   'P 1'
#
loop_
_entity.id
_entity.type
_entity.pdbx_description
1 polymer ?
#
loop_
_entity_poly.entity_id
_entity_poly.type
_entity_poly.pdbx_seq_one_letter_code
_entity_poly.pdbx_strand_id
1 'polypeptide(L)'
;RCVAVTSDRSQLAAKRTGFPNPAEHLLLADVLSKEPLNPATINADPAWADAVRWVVYSLIQAEEMGITTANIDAKLAEAKANKNLAQLRRFLGVEGDLGKQLGLPADFVVKTVKAVGNYGEVFERNVGQGSPLKLERGVNQQWLKGGLMYSPPFL
;
A
#
# COMPACT_ATOMS: atom_id res chain seq x y z
N ARG A 1 8.49 -15.62 -34.69
CA ARG A 1 7.46 -15.31 -33.65
C ARG A 1 7.88 -15.97 -32.33
N CYS A 2 7.86 -15.21 -31.23
CA CYS A 2 8.05 -15.77 -29.90
C CYS A 2 6.74 -16.41 -29.44
N VAL A 3 6.83 -17.56 -28.77
CA VAL A 3 5.68 -18.27 -28.18
C VAL A 3 5.51 -17.92 -26.69
N ALA A 4 6.56 -17.36 -26.07
CA ALA A 4 6.56 -16.92 -24.68
C ALA A 4 7.41 -15.67 -24.52
N VAL A 5 7.14 -14.89 -23.46
CA VAL A 5 7.89 -13.71 -23.04
C VAL A 5 7.93 -13.68 -21.52
N THR A 6 9.02 -13.18 -20.96
CA THR A 6 9.18 -12.98 -19.51
C THR A 6 9.36 -11.49 -19.21
N SER A 7 8.76 -11.02 -18.13
CA SER A 7 8.87 -9.66 -17.59
C SER A 7 8.17 -9.64 -16.21
N ASP A 8 8.12 -8.49 -15.55
CA ASP A 8 7.33 -8.31 -14.34
C ASP A 8 5.87 -8.68 -14.56
N ARG A 9 5.27 -9.37 -13.59
CA ARG A 9 3.87 -9.81 -13.68
C ARG A 9 2.89 -8.67 -13.97
N SER A 10 3.09 -7.52 -13.35
CA SER A 10 2.26 -6.33 -13.59
C SER A 10 2.42 -5.78 -15.00
N GLN A 11 3.64 -5.78 -15.55
CA GLN A 11 3.90 -5.37 -16.93
C GLN A 11 3.29 -6.34 -17.93
N LEU A 12 3.41 -7.65 -17.70
CA LEU A 12 2.79 -8.68 -18.56
C LEU A 12 1.27 -8.55 -18.54
N ALA A 13 0.66 -8.33 -17.38
CA ALA A 13 -0.78 -8.11 -17.26
C ALA A 13 -1.22 -6.86 -18.02
N ALA A 14 -0.50 -5.75 -17.88
CA ALA A 14 -0.79 -4.51 -18.60
C ALA A 14 -0.64 -4.68 -20.12
N LYS A 15 0.41 -5.35 -20.58
CA LYS A 15 0.60 -5.65 -22.02
C LYS A 15 -0.53 -6.50 -22.57
N ARG A 16 -0.95 -7.52 -21.82
CA ARG A 16 -2.05 -8.42 -22.22
C ARG A 16 -3.34 -7.67 -22.50
N THR A 17 -3.70 -6.66 -21.71
CA THR A 17 -4.94 -5.90 -21.93
C THR A 17 -4.96 -5.11 -23.24
N GLY A 18 -3.79 -4.83 -23.83
CA GLY A 18 -3.65 -4.13 -25.11
C GLY A 18 -3.68 -5.06 -26.33
N PHE A 19 -3.79 -6.37 -26.16
CA PHE A 19 -3.86 -7.29 -27.30
C PHE A 19 -5.30 -7.38 -27.84
N PRO A 20 -5.46 -7.68 -29.17
CA PRO A 20 -6.79 -7.87 -29.76
C PRO A 20 -7.63 -8.96 -29.07
N ASN A 21 -6.96 -10.07 -28.64
CA ASN A 21 -7.59 -11.20 -27.95
C ASN A 21 -6.84 -11.49 -26.64
N PRO A 22 -7.05 -10.71 -25.56
CA PRO A 22 -6.30 -10.89 -24.30
C PRO A 22 -6.46 -12.28 -23.68
N ALA A 23 -7.62 -12.94 -23.89
CA ALA A 23 -7.91 -14.27 -23.34
C ALA A 23 -7.06 -15.40 -23.93
N GLU A 24 -6.47 -15.21 -25.11
CA GLU A 24 -5.56 -16.16 -25.73
C GLU A 24 -4.14 -16.14 -25.13
N HIS A 25 -3.86 -15.20 -24.22
CA HIS A 25 -2.56 -15.00 -23.61
C HIS A 25 -2.63 -15.31 -22.12
N LEU A 26 -1.84 -16.28 -21.66
CA LEU A 26 -1.82 -16.74 -20.27
C LEU A 26 -0.64 -16.12 -19.51
N LEU A 27 -0.90 -15.69 -18.29
CA LEU A 27 0.14 -15.43 -17.29
C LEU A 27 0.35 -16.72 -16.50
N LEU A 28 1.49 -17.36 -16.67
CA LEU A 28 1.82 -18.59 -15.98
C LEU A 28 2.00 -18.34 -14.47
N ALA A 29 1.79 -19.38 -13.67
CA ALA A 29 2.00 -19.32 -12.22
C ALA A 29 3.48 -19.37 -11.83
N ASP A 30 4.34 -19.83 -12.75
CA ASP A 30 5.78 -19.95 -12.52
C ASP A 30 6.43 -18.59 -12.28
N VAL A 31 7.24 -18.49 -11.23
CA VAL A 31 7.98 -17.30 -10.83
C VAL A 31 9.47 -17.57 -11.03
N LEU A 32 10.10 -16.85 -11.96
CA LEU A 32 11.51 -17.00 -12.31
C LEU A 32 12.43 -16.16 -11.42
N SER A 33 11.96 -15.00 -10.95
CA SER A 33 12.72 -14.07 -10.11
C SER A 33 11.82 -13.27 -9.20
N LYS A 34 12.42 -12.52 -8.27
CA LYS A 34 11.72 -11.60 -7.37
C LYS A 34 12.02 -10.16 -7.82
N GLU A 35 10.97 -9.37 -7.96
CA GLU A 35 11.03 -7.97 -8.34
C GLU A 35 10.37 -7.11 -7.25
N PRO A 36 11.10 -6.75 -6.17
CA PRO A 36 10.55 -5.94 -5.09
C PRO A 36 10.48 -4.47 -5.49
N LEU A 37 9.44 -4.10 -6.22
CA LEU A 37 9.21 -2.72 -6.67
C LEU A 37 8.87 -1.83 -5.48
N ASN A 38 9.59 -0.71 -5.37
CA ASN A 38 9.44 0.25 -4.29
C ASN A 38 9.51 1.69 -4.83
N PRO A 39 8.94 2.68 -4.13
CA PRO A 39 9.23 4.07 -4.40
C PRO A 39 10.74 4.35 -4.28
N ALA A 40 11.28 5.12 -5.21
CA ALA A 40 12.68 5.53 -5.21
C ALA A 40 12.79 7.03 -4.90
N THR A 41 13.77 7.40 -4.08
CA THR A 41 14.10 8.78 -3.73
C THR A 41 15.58 9.05 -4.00
N ILE A 42 15.95 10.31 -4.11
CA ILE A 42 17.36 10.67 -4.27
C ILE A 42 18.12 10.42 -2.95
N ASN A 43 19.37 9.98 -3.02
CA ASN A 43 20.20 9.72 -1.84
C ASN A 43 20.61 10.99 -1.07
N ALA A 44 20.54 12.15 -1.71
CA ALA A 44 20.94 13.41 -1.11
C ALA A 44 19.90 14.01 -0.14
N ASP A 45 18.72 13.41 -0.04
CA ASP A 45 17.63 13.88 0.84
C ASP A 45 17.07 12.74 1.69
N PRO A 46 17.76 12.39 2.81
CA PRO A 46 17.28 11.33 3.70
C PRO A 46 15.97 11.68 4.40
N ALA A 47 15.70 12.96 4.68
CA ALA A 47 14.45 13.39 5.31
C ALA A 47 13.25 13.12 4.38
N TRP A 48 13.40 13.41 3.09
CA TRP A 48 12.40 13.06 2.08
C TRP A 48 12.23 11.55 1.93
N ALA A 49 13.33 10.79 1.94
CA ALA A 49 13.28 9.34 1.88
C ALA A 49 12.51 8.74 3.06
N ASP A 50 12.72 9.26 4.27
CA ASP A 50 12.00 8.84 5.47
C ASP A 50 10.52 9.21 5.40
N ALA A 51 10.19 10.43 4.96
CA ALA A 51 8.80 10.83 4.76
C ALA A 51 8.06 9.90 3.79
N VAL A 52 8.65 9.61 2.63
CA VAL A 52 8.08 8.68 1.63
C VAL A 52 7.91 7.27 2.21
N ARG A 53 8.91 6.76 2.93
CA ARG A 53 8.87 5.45 3.57
C ARG A 53 7.73 5.35 4.57
N TRP A 54 7.59 6.31 5.47
CA TRP A 54 6.54 6.30 6.49
C TRP A 54 5.15 6.53 5.93
N VAL A 55 5.02 7.26 4.83
CA VAL A 55 3.75 7.34 4.08
C VAL A 55 3.36 5.96 3.53
N VAL A 56 4.28 5.21 2.92
CA VAL A 56 4.01 3.84 2.45
C VAL A 56 3.64 2.92 3.61
N TYR A 57 4.40 2.96 4.72
CA TYR A 57 4.09 2.18 5.92
C TYR A 57 2.71 2.53 6.48
N SER A 58 2.31 3.80 6.42
CA SER A 58 0.98 4.20 6.89
C SER A 58 -0.16 3.55 6.09
N LEU A 59 0.02 3.36 4.78
CA LEU A 59 -0.98 2.67 3.95
C LEU A 59 -1.09 1.19 4.33
N ILE A 60 0.04 0.52 4.57
CA ILE A 60 0.10 -0.89 4.97
C ILE A 60 -0.51 -1.07 6.36
N GLN A 61 -0.13 -0.22 7.31
CA GLN A 61 -0.64 -0.27 8.68
C GLN A 61 -2.14 0.05 8.74
N ALA A 62 -2.62 0.99 7.93
CA ALA A 62 -4.04 1.29 7.82
C ALA A 62 -4.84 0.06 7.37
N GLU A 63 -4.34 -0.68 6.38
CA GLU A 63 -4.99 -1.92 5.95
C GLU A 63 -5.01 -2.96 7.07
N GLU A 64 -3.90 -3.14 7.79
CA GLU A 64 -3.80 -4.08 8.92
C GLU A 64 -4.80 -3.75 10.03
N MET A 65 -5.00 -2.47 10.32
CA MET A 65 -5.95 -1.97 11.31
C MET A 65 -7.40 -1.90 10.80
N GLY A 66 -7.67 -2.30 9.55
CA GLY A 66 -8.99 -2.20 8.93
C GLY A 66 -9.48 -0.77 8.73
N ILE A 67 -8.55 0.18 8.60
CA ILE A 67 -8.85 1.60 8.35
C ILE A 67 -8.89 1.85 6.85
N THR A 68 -9.97 2.47 6.39
CA THR A 68 -10.27 2.72 4.97
C THR A 68 -10.68 4.17 4.75
N THR A 69 -10.78 4.60 3.50
CA THR A 69 -11.38 5.89 3.15
C THR A 69 -12.77 6.08 3.75
N ALA A 70 -13.54 5.01 3.83
CA ALA A 70 -14.93 5.07 4.32
C ALA A 70 -15.05 5.27 5.84
N ASN A 71 -14.07 4.80 6.63
CA ASN A 71 -14.18 4.80 8.10
C ASN A 71 -13.14 5.65 8.83
N ILE A 72 -12.19 6.26 8.14
CA ILE A 72 -11.08 7.03 8.75
C ILE A 72 -11.59 8.15 9.69
N ASP A 73 -12.66 8.84 9.34
CA ASP A 73 -13.21 9.91 10.18
C ASP A 73 -13.82 9.36 11.48
N ALA A 74 -14.53 8.25 11.41
CA ALA A 74 -15.06 7.56 12.57
C ALA A 74 -13.92 7.05 13.48
N LYS A 75 -12.86 6.47 12.89
CA LYS A 75 -11.67 6.01 13.61
C LYS A 75 -10.91 7.15 14.28
N LEU A 76 -10.83 8.30 13.64
CA LEU A 76 -10.24 9.50 14.24
C LEU A 76 -11.07 10.01 15.43
N ALA A 77 -12.40 10.03 15.29
CA ALA A 77 -13.29 10.41 16.39
C ALA A 77 -13.19 9.44 17.58
N GLU A 78 -13.15 8.13 17.31
CA GLU A 78 -12.93 7.08 18.30
C GLU A 78 -11.60 7.28 19.06
N ALA A 79 -10.51 7.52 18.31
CA ALA A 79 -9.18 7.76 18.89
C ALA A 79 -9.14 9.01 19.79
N LYS A 80 -9.86 10.07 19.43
CA LYS A 80 -9.95 11.30 20.25
C LYS A 80 -10.76 11.08 21.53
N ALA A 81 -11.83 10.31 21.44
CA ALA A 81 -12.74 10.08 22.56
C ALA A 81 -12.19 9.07 23.58
N ASN A 82 -11.41 8.07 23.14
CA ASN A 82 -10.97 6.96 24.00
C ASN A 82 -9.45 6.95 24.17
N LYS A 83 -8.99 7.36 25.35
CA LYS A 83 -7.57 7.40 25.71
C LYS A 83 -6.91 6.02 25.82
N ASN A 84 -7.70 4.95 25.97
CA ASN A 84 -7.18 3.59 26.10
C ASN A 84 -6.75 2.98 24.74
N LEU A 85 -7.08 3.61 23.64
CA LEU A 85 -6.69 3.17 22.29
C LEU A 85 -5.31 3.72 21.88
N ALA A 86 -4.28 3.47 22.68
CA ALA A 86 -2.96 4.07 22.51
C ALA A 86 -2.38 3.85 21.10
N GLN A 87 -2.47 2.63 20.56
CA GLN A 87 -1.97 2.32 19.21
C GLN A 87 -2.71 3.15 18.14
N LEU A 88 -4.05 3.18 18.18
CA LEU A 88 -4.85 3.93 17.23
C LEU A 88 -4.58 5.44 17.33
N ARG A 89 -4.42 5.95 18.55
CA ARG A 89 -4.13 7.37 18.83
C ARG A 89 -2.79 7.79 18.24
N ARG A 90 -1.74 6.99 18.44
CA ARG A 90 -0.40 7.24 17.86
C ARG A 90 -0.45 7.17 16.35
N PHE A 91 -1.06 6.13 15.81
CA PHE A 91 -1.18 5.94 14.36
C PHE A 91 -1.89 7.11 13.67
N LEU A 92 -2.96 7.64 14.24
CA LEU A 92 -3.72 8.76 13.66
C LEU A 92 -3.20 10.15 14.04
N GLY A 93 -2.07 10.23 14.76
CA GLY A 93 -1.44 11.50 15.15
C GLY A 93 -2.24 12.29 16.21
N VAL A 94 -3.11 11.61 16.97
CA VAL A 94 -3.79 12.19 18.15
C VAL A 94 -2.84 12.26 19.34
N GLU A 95 -1.81 11.42 19.35
CA GLU A 95 -0.76 11.29 20.35
C GLU A 95 0.57 10.98 19.67
N GLY A 96 1.69 11.40 20.29
CA GLY A 96 3.03 11.23 19.70
C GLY A 96 3.42 12.37 18.77
N ASP A 97 4.64 12.29 18.24
CA ASP A 97 5.28 13.35 17.45
C ASP A 97 5.92 12.87 16.15
N LEU A 98 5.60 11.64 15.70
CA LEU A 98 6.18 11.04 14.50
C LEU A 98 6.05 11.95 13.28
N GLY A 99 4.88 12.55 13.05
CA GLY A 99 4.71 13.49 11.94
C GLY A 99 5.72 14.63 12.02
N LYS A 100 5.89 15.24 13.20
CA LYS A 100 6.85 16.32 13.41
C LYS A 100 8.29 15.88 13.16
N GLN A 101 8.68 14.69 13.62
CA GLN A 101 10.02 14.14 13.40
C GLN A 101 10.31 13.90 11.90
N LEU A 102 9.27 13.61 11.12
CA LEU A 102 9.35 13.43 9.67
C LEU A 102 9.20 14.74 8.88
N GLY A 103 9.03 15.89 9.54
CA GLY A 103 8.70 17.15 8.87
C GLY A 103 7.31 17.17 8.24
N LEU A 104 6.41 16.28 8.68
CA LEU A 104 5.05 16.14 8.20
C LEU A 104 4.04 16.67 9.25
N PRO A 105 2.80 17.00 8.84
CA PRO A 105 1.73 17.28 9.80
C PRO A 105 1.48 16.09 10.72
N ALA A 106 1.07 16.33 11.97
CA ALA A 106 0.76 15.26 12.92
C ALA A 106 -0.30 14.28 12.37
N ASP A 107 -1.26 14.79 11.60
CA ASP A 107 -2.35 14.05 10.98
C ASP A 107 -2.03 13.52 9.57
N PHE A 108 -0.75 13.38 9.22
CA PHE A 108 -0.35 12.96 7.86
C PHE A 108 -0.98 11.62 7.44
N VAL A 109 -1.11 10.67 8.37
CA VAL A 109 -1.77 9.37 8.11
C VAL A 109 -3.23 9.57 7.74
N VAL A 110 -3.96 10.40 8.50
CA VAL A 110 -5.37 10.70 8.21
C VAL A 110 -5.52 11.31 6.83
N LYS A 111 -4.67 12.29 6.49
CA LYS A 111 -4.66 12.94 5.17
C LYS A 111 -4.35 11.96 4.05
N THR A 112 -3.37 11.09 4.25
CA THR A 112 -2.97 10.09 3.28
C THR A 112 -4.12 9.10 3.00
N VAL A 113 -4.72 8.51 4.06
CA VAL A 113 -5.81 7.54 3.90
C VAL A 113 -7.05 8.21 3.28
N LYS A 114 -7.38 9.45 3.64
CA LYS A 114 -8.46 10.19 2.98
C LYS A 114 -8.21 10.42 1.49
N ALA A 115 -6.97 10.70 1.12
CA ALA A 115 -6.64 11.02 -0.27
C ALA A 115 -6.60 9.79 -1.17
N VAL A 116 -6.04 8.66 -0.69
CA VAL A 116 -5.76 7.51 -1.54
C VAL A 116 -6.27 6.17 -1.01
N GLY A 117 -6.75 6.11 0.23
CA GLY A 117 -7.14 4.87 0.90
C GLY A 117 -5.95 4.15 1.54
N ASN A 118 -6.21 2.96 2.08
CA ASN A 118 -5.16 2.07 2.56
C ASN A 118 -4.49 1.30 1.41
N TYR A 119 -3.45 0.51 1.69
CA TYR A 119 -2.72 -0.23 0.66
C TYR A 119 -3.62 -1.17 -0.13
N GLY A 120 -4.57 -1.86 0.51
CA GLY A 120 -5.53 -2.72 -0.17
C GLY A 120 -6.42 -1.95 -1.15
N GLU A 121 -6.94 -0.78 -0.76
CA GLU A 121 -7.75 0.07 -1.63
C GLU A 121 -6.93 0.58 -2.83
N VAL A 122 -5.67 0.95 -2.60
CA VAL A 122 -4.74 1.36 -3.67
C VAL A 122 -4.47 0.21 -4.63
N PHE A 123 -4.17 -0.99 -4.11
CA PHE A 123 -3.92 -2.18 -4.92
C PHE A 123 -5.15 -2.53 -5.77
N GLU A 124 -6.31 -2.67 -5.15
CA GLU A 124 -7.54 -3.08 -5.83
C GLU A 124 -7.92 -2.13 -6.97
N ARG A 125 -7.80 -0.83 -6.75
CA ARG A 125 -8.13 0.18 -7.74
C ARG A 125 -7.16 0.21 -8.93
N ASN A 126 -5.87 -0.03 -8.70
CA ASN A 126 -4.84 0.16 -9.74
C ASN A 126 -4.45 -1.11 -10.48
N VAL A 127 -4.39 -2.25 -9.78
CA VAL A 127 -3.93 -3.51 -10.37
C VAL A 127 -4.78 -4.72 -9.99
N GLY A 128 -5.59 -4.62 -8.94
CA GLY A 128 -6.42 -5.70 -8.40
C GLY A 128 -7.72 -5.91 -9.18
N GLN A 129 -8.70 -6.53 -8.53
CA GLN A 129 -9.97 -6.91 -9.14
C GLN A 129 -10.81 -5.71 -9.59
N GLY A 130 -10.60 -4.54 -9.01
CA GLY A 130 -11.20 -3.27 -9.42
C GLY A 130 -10.60 -2.66 -10.69
N SER A 131 -9.49 -3.19 -11.20
CA SER A 131 -8.77 -2.71 -12.38
C SER A 131 -8.97 -3.65 -13.59
N PRO A 132 -8.63 -3.20 -14.81
CA PRO A 132 -8.57 -4.07 -15.99
C PRO A 132 -7.56 -5.23 -15.87
N LEU A 133 -6.56 -5.11 -15.00
CA LEU A 133 -5.49 -6.10 -14.86
C LEU A 133 -5.92 -7.35 -14.11
N LYS A 134 -6.90 -7.24 -13.19
CA LYS A 134 -7.48 -8.35 -12.40
C LYS A 134 -6.43 -9.21 -11.69
N LEU A 135 -5.37 -8.59 -11.17
CA LEU A 135 -4.32 -9.33 -10.47
C LEU A 135 -4.78 -9.74 -9.06
N GLU A 136 -4.41 -10.97 -8.69
CA GLU A 136 -4.52 -11.42 -7.31
C GLU A 136 -3.41 -10.79 -6.45
N ARG A 137 -3.71 -10.57 -5.17
CA ARG A 137 -2.76 -10.00 -4.20
C ARG A 137 -1.50 -10.86 -4.05
N GLY A 138 -1.64 -12.17 -3.97
CA GLY A 138 -0.52 -13.09 -3.77
C GLY A 138 0.38 -12.65 -2.61
N VAL A 139 1.67 -12.54 -2.84
CA VAL A 139 2.65 -12.08 -1.84
C VAL A 139 2.44 -10.63 -1.37
N ASN A 140 1.67 -9.83 -2.09
CA ASN A 140 1.30 -8.46 -1.68
C ASN A 140 0.15 -8.43 -0.66
N GLN A 141 -0.31 -9.58 -0.17
CA GLN A 141 -1.19 -9.67 0.99
C GLN A 141 -0.47 -9.24 2.26
N GLN A 142 -1.24 -8.82 3.25
CA GLN A 142 -0.74 -8.58 4.60
C GLN A 142 -0.08 -9.84 5.17
N TRP A 143 0.92 -9.66 6.01
CA TRP A 143 1.62 -10.76 6.68
C TRP A 143 0.67 -11.68 7.49
N LEU A 144 -0.35 -11.12 8.13
CA LEU A 144 -1.41 -11.87 8.84
C LEU A 144 -2.26 -12.76 7.92
N LYS A 145 -2.23 -12.51 6.61
CA LYS A 145 -2.95 -13.26 5.59
C LYS A 145 -2.02 -14.08 4.68
N GLY A 146 -0.80 -14.34 5.16
CA GLY A 146 0.20 -15.14 4.45
C GLY A 146 0.97 -14.40 3.36
N GLY A 147 0.88 -13.08 3.29
CA GLY A 147 1.67 -12.25 2.38
C GLY A 147 2.94 -11.69 3.00
N LEU A 148 3.57 -10.75 2.32
CA LEU A 148 4.82 -10.10 2.74
C LEU A 148 4.64 -8.62 3.11
N MET A 149 3.43 -8.07 2.99
CA MET A 149 3.19 -6.67 3.32
C MET A 149 3.17 -6.49 4.84
N TYR A 150 4.17 -5.77 5.32
CA TYR A 150 4.46 -5.55 6.72
C TYR A 150 4.87 -4.10 6.96
N SER A 151 4.41 -3.51 8.05
CA SER A 151 4.80 -2.18 8.51
C SER A 151 5.45 -2.27 9.89
N PRO A 152 6.51 -1.47 10.17
CA PRO A 152 6.96 -1.24 11.53
C PRO A 152 5.82 -0.62 12.38
N PRO A 153 5.84 -0.81 13.71
CA PRO A 153 4.87 -0.20 14.59
C PRO A 153 5.01 1.33 14.62
N PHE A 154 3.89 2.03 14.69
CA PHE A 154 3.82 3.47 14.92
C PHE A 154 3.87 3.73 16.44
N LEU A 155 5.03 4.10 16.96
CA LEU A 155 5.34 4.29 18.38
C LEU A 155 5.35 5.76 18.77
#